data_593b3ae1f705c5e34fc3fe397280bbec
#
_entry.id   593b3ae1f705c5e34fc3fe397280bbec
#
_cell.length_a   1.000
_cell.length_b   1.000
_cell.length_c   1.000
_cell.angle_alpha   90.00
_cell.angle_beta   90.00
_cell.angle_gamma   90.00
#
_symmetry.space_group_name_H-M   'P 1'
#
loop_
_entity.id
_entity.type
_entity.pdbx_description
1 polymer ?
#
loop_
_entity_poly.entity_id
_entity_poly.type
_entity_poly.pdbx_seq_one_letter_code
_entity_poly.pdbx_strand_id
1 'polypeptide(L)'
;EPVFTVEQIQGLIKIHVGDVYRQTDVNAAVIAINEAYGVLGRIINIEAKQQAIKKARQAMFGGGPALELDATNAIPYHAEPGATIDILFAITEGMPTQVGIVEIKGNSVTQDKVIRGRIGLKPGYPFDVAEANRSKDRLMKTGLFNDVRMTIQPRDDKRPSQRDLLVEVDE
;
A
#
# COMPACT_ATOMS: atom_id res chain seq x y z
N GLU A 1 16.70 -5.13 13.05
CA GLU A 1 17.14 -3.88 12.39
C GLU A 1 16.18 -3.56 11.25
N PRO A 2 15.83 -2.29 11.03
CA PRO A 2 14.98 -1.90 9.93
C PRO A 2 15.67 -2.20 8.59
N VAL A 3 14.89 -2.58 7.58
CA VAL A 3 15.41 -2.95 6.24
C VAL A 3 15.94 -1.74 5.49
N PHE A 4 15.25 -0.61 5.64
CA PHE A 4 15.64 0.66 5.04
C PHE A 4 15.95 1.68 6.13
N THR A 5 16.97 2.51 5.91
CA THR A 5 17.23 3.66 6.76
C THR A 5 16.20 4.77 6.52
N VAL A 6 16.11 5.71 7.45
CA VAL A 6 15.20 6.86 7.32
C VAL A 6 15.51 7.66 6.06
N GLU A 7 16.79 7.86 5.75
CA GLU A 7 17.25 8.60 4.56
C GLU A 7 16.85 7.90 3.26
N GLN A 8 16.91 6.55 3.24
CA GLN A 8 16.47 5.78 2.08
C GLN A 8 14.98 5.91 1.85
N ILE A 9 14.17 5.85 2.92
CA ILE A 9 12.71 6.04 2.83
C ILE A 9 12.39 7.47 2.42
N GLN A 10 13.08 8.49 2.96
CA GLN A 10 12.91 9.88 2.56
C GLN A 10 13.22 10.10 1.08
N GLY A 11 14.22 9.38 0.54
CA GLY A 11 14.53 9.42 -0.89
C GLY A 11 13.43 8.87 -1.81
N LEU A 12 12.52 8.04 -1.29
CA LEU A 12 11.35 7.53 -2.04
C LEU A 12 10.19 8.53 -2.03
N ILE A 13 10.15 9.42 -1.05
CA ILE A 13 9.07 10.40 -0.85
C ILE A 13 9.40 11.66 -1.64
N LYS A 14 8.51 12.05 -2.56
CA LYS A 14 8.65 13.25 -3.38
C LYS A 14 8.01 14.51 -2.74
N ILE A 15 7.77 14.47 -1.44
CA ILE A 15 7.21 15.59 -0.69
C ILE A 15 8.35 16.25 0.08
N HIS A 16 8.50 17.57 -0.07
CA HIS A 16 9.52 18.35 0.59
C HIS A 16 8.90 19.36 1.57
N VAL A 17 9.69 19.75 2.54
CA VAL A 17 9.28 20.82 3.49
C VAL A 17 9.04 22.10 2.72
N GLY A 18 7.86 22.68 2.89
CA GLY A 18 7.44 23.90 2.18
C GLY A 18 6.55 23.65 0.96
N ASP A 19 6.38 22.40 0.53
CA ASP A 19 5.46 22.06 -0.54
C ASP A 19 4.00 22.28 -0.12
N VAL A 20 3.15 22.56 -1.12
CA VAL A 20 1.70 22.62 -0.91
C VAL A 20 1.19 21.21 -0.64
N TYR A 21 0.48 21.03 0.47
CA TYR A 21 -0.12 19.75 0.82
C TYR A 21 -1.11 19.27 -0.26
N ARG A 22 -0.91 18.05 -0.73
CA ARG A 22 -1.84 17.33 -1.62
C ARG A 22 -1.95 15.89 -1.16
N GLN A 23 -3.17 15.41 -0.97
CA GLN A 23 -3.42 14.01 -0.60
C GLN A 23 -2.90 13.03 -1.64
N THR A 24 -2.90 13.41 -2.92
CA THR A 24 -2.35 12.60 -4.02
C THR A 24 -0.87 12.31 -3.84
N ASP A 25 -0.10 13.27 -3.35
CA ASP A 25 1.35 13.15 -3.15
C ASP A 25 1.63 12.23 -1.94
N VAL A 26 0.81 12.32 -0.90
CA VAL A 26 0.86 11.40 0.25
C VAL A 26 0.56 9.96 -0.19
N ASN A 27 -0.48 9.76 -1.00
CA ASN A 27 -0.83 8.45 -1.52
C ASN A 27 0.28 7.89 -2.42
N ALA A 28 0.88 8.73 -3.26
CA ALA A 28 2.02 8.34 -4.10
C ALA A 28 3.24 7.93 -3.27
N ALA A 29 3.52 8.64 -2.16
CA ALA A 29 4.58 8.27 -1.22
C ALA A 29 4.31 6.90 -0.58
N VAL A 30 3.09 6.64 -0.11
CA VAL A 30 2.69 5.34 0.45
C VAL A 30 2.86 4.21 -0.57
N ILE A 31 2.49 4.44 -1.83
CA ILE A 31 2.67 3.46 -2.92
C ILE A 31 4.16 3.20 -3.14
N ALA A 32 4.99 4.23 -3.25
CA ALA A 32 6.43 4.09 -3.49
C ALA A 32 7.13 3.31 -2.36
N ILE A 33 6.75 3.57 -1.11
CA ILE A 33 7.28 2.82 0.04
C ILE A 33 6.83 1.35 -0.03
N ASN A 34 5.54 1.07 -0.30
CA ASN A 34 5.04 -0.30 -0.44
C ASN A 34 5.74 -1.05 -1.56
N GLU A 35 6.02 -0.42 -2.69
CA GLU A 35 6.75 -1.03 -3.81
C GLU A 35 8.19 -1.39 -3.43
N ALA A 36 8.89 -0.51 -2.71
CA ALA A 36 10.25 -0.77 -2.28
C ALA A 36 10.34 -1.99 -1.32
N TYR A 37 9.42 -2.11 -0.38
CA TYR A 37 9.35 -3.26 0.52
C TYR A 37 8.82 -4.52 -0.18
N GLY A 38 7.91 -4.36 -1.14
CA GLY A 38 7.32 -5.45 -1.92
C GLY A 38 8.35 -6.26 -2.70
N VAL A 39 9.32 -5.60 -3.33
CA VAL A 39 10.44 -6.26 -4.02
C VAL A 39 11.21 -7.21 -3.10
N LEU A 40 11.28 -6.90 -1.81
CA LEU A 40 11.92 -7.73 -0.79
C LEU A 40 10.97 -8.78 -0.16
N GLY A 41 9.74 -8.84 -0.66
CA GLY A 41 8.71 -9.75 -0.14
C GLY A 41 8.20 -9.37 1.25
N ARG A 42 8.37 -8.12 1.67
CA ARG A 42 7.88 -7.67 2.97
C ARG A 42 6.53 -6.98 2.83
N ILE A 43 5.55 -7.55 3.51
CA ILE A 43 4.23 -6.91 3.66
C ILE A 43 4.36 -5.94 4.83
N ILE A 44 4.13 -4.67 4.59
CA ILE A 44 4.21 -3.62 5.59
C ILE A 44 2.84 -3.00 5.84
N ASN A 45 2.66 -2.46 7.04
CA ASN A 45 1.55 -1.57 7.34
C ASN A 45 2.08 -0.14 7.44
N ILE A 46 1.49 0.76 6.66
CA ILE A 46 1.86 2.18 6.65
C ILE A 46 0.66 2.99 7.10
N GLU A 47 0.83 3.73 8.17
CA GLU A 47 -0.12 4.74 8.62
C GLU A 47 0.46 6.13 8.34
N ALA A 48 -0.13 6.87 7.42
CA ALA A 48 0.19 8.27 7.20
C ALA A 48 -0.69 9.13 8.11
N LYS A 49 -0.12 9.62 9.21
CA LYS A 49 -0.81 10.49 10.17
C LYS A 49 -0.49 11.94 9.84
N GLN A 50 -1.54 12.74 9.72
CA GLN A 50 -1.44 14.18 9.55
C GLN A 50 -1.53 14.82 10.94
N GLN A 51 -0.50 15.56 11.32
CA GLN A 51 -0.52 16.36 12.53
C GLN A 51 -0.55 17.84 12.15
N ALA A 52 -1.69 18.49 12.40
CA ALA A 52 -1.74 19.95 12.30
C ALA A 52 -0.86 20.54 13.41
N ILE A 53 0.10 21.37 13.05
CA ILE A 53 0.96 22.03 14.04
C ILE A 53 0.11 23.02 14.84
N LYS A 54 -0.19 22.68 16.08
CA LYS A 54 -0.90 23.56 17.04
C LYS A 54 -0.12 24.86 17.36
N LYS A 55 1.17 24.96 17.02
CA LYS A 55 2.04 26.07 17.43
C LYS A 55 1.63 27.44 16.89
N ALA A 56 1.05 27.50 15.68
CA ALA A 56 0.61 28.77 15.13
C ALA A 56 -0.67 29.31 15.80
N ARG A 57 -1.51 28.40 16.32
CA ARG A 57 -2.79 28.77 16.94
C ARG A 57 -2.65 29.23 18.39
N GLN A 58 -1.64 28.75 19.12
CA GLN A 58 -1.41 29.15 20.52
C GLN A 58 -0.82 30.57 20.65
N ALA A 59 -0.22 31.09 19.59
CA ALA A 59 0.32 32.44 19.59
C ALA A 59 -0.70 33.52 19.21
N MET A 60 -1.80 33.18 18.52
CA MET A 60 -2.78 34.15 18.03
C MET A 60 -4.14 34.13 18.73
N PHE A 61 -4.57 33.00 19.26
CA PHE A 61 -5.89 32.87 19.91
C PHE A 61 -5.79 31.97 21.13
N GLY A 62 -5.96 32.55 22.32
CA GLY A 62 -6.02 31.82 23.57
C GLY A 62 -7.10 30.74 23.57
N GLY A 63 -6.69 29.50 23.84
CA GLY A 63 -7.46 28.45 24.46
C GLY A 63 -8.83 28.07 23.86
N GLY A 64 -8.85 27.34 22.74
CA GLY A 64 -10.02 26.55 22.33
C GLY A 64 -9.77 25.05 22.50
N PRO A 65 -10.79 24.21 22.68
CA PRO A 65 -10.64 22.78 22.90
C PRO A 65 -9.97 22.10 21.69
N ALA A 66 -9.08 21.15 22.00
CA ALA A 66 -8.41 20.33 20.99
C ALA A 66 -9.45 19.44 20.27
N LEU A 67 -9.56 19.60 18.97
CA LEU A 67 -10.24 18.62 18.11
C LEU A 67 -9.29 17.45 17.89
N GLU A 68 -9.56 16.33 18.52
CA GLU A 68 -8.98 15.04 18.16
C GLU A 68 -9.63 14.61 16.85
N LEU A 69 -8.83 14.57 15.77
CA LEU A 69 -9.26 14.05 14.48
C LEU A 69 -9.09 12.53 14.50
N ASP A 70 -10.19 11.80 14.61
CA ASP A 70 -10.24 10.37 14.38
C ASP A 70 -10.04 10.10 12.88
N ALA A 71 -9.09 9.19 12.56
CA ALA A 71 -8.65 8.90 11.19
C ALA A 71 -9.72 8.22 10.29
N THR A 72 -10.91 7.97 10.81
CA THR A 72 -12.00 7.25 10.14
C THR A 72 -12.99 8.16 9.40
N ASN A 73 -13.00 9.46 9.65
CA ASN A 73 -13.85 10.41 8.97
C ASN A 73 -13.00 11.48 8.28
N ALA A 74 -12.75 11.30 6.99
CA ALA A 74 -12.16 12.31 6.13
C ALA A 74 -13.16 13.49 5.96
N ILE A 75 -13.22 14.37 6.94
CA ILE A 75 -13.82 15.69 6.75
C ILE A 75 -12.88 16.48 5.86
N PRO A 76 -13.36 17.08 4.75
CA PRO A 76 -12.51 17.94 3.93
C PRO A 76 -11.96 19.06 4.80
N TYR A 77 -10.67 19.01 5.09
CA TYR A 77 -9.99 20.03 5.86
C TYR A 77 -9.85 21.28 5.00
N HIS A 78 -10.61 22.29 5.30
CA HIS A 78 -10.35 23.64 4.80
C HIS A 78 -9.20 24.23 5.63
N ALA A 79 -7.96 24.02 5.17
CA ALA A 79 -6.81 24.66 5.75
C ALA A 79 -6.93 26.18 5.57
N GLU A 80 -6.84 26.91 6.65
CA GLU A 80 -6.68 28.37 6.56
C GLU A 80 -5.37 28.70 5.82
N PRO A 81 -5.32 29.76 5.02
CA PRO A 81 -4.10 30.18 4.33
C PRO A 81 -2.96 30.35 5.34
N GLY A 82 -1.87 29.58 5.18
CA GLY A 82 -0.70 29.62 6.06
C GLY A 82 -0.64 28.52 7.13
N ALA A 83 -1.59 27.57 7.18
CA ALA A 83 -1.48 26.41 8.07
C ALA A 83 -0.38 25.45 7.57
N THR A 84 0.51 25.03 8.46
CA THR A 84 1.53 24.02 8.19
C THR A 84 1.04 22.67 8.71
N ILE A 85 1.20 21.63 7.91
CA ILE A 85 0.82 20.26 8.26
C ILE A 85 2.08 19.40 8.28
N ASP A 86 2.31 18.70 9.40
CA ASP A 86 3.33 17.66 9.49
C ASP A 86 2.73 16.33 9.05
N ILE A 87 3.44 15.60 8.20
CA ILE A 87 3.05 14.26 7.75
C ILE A 87 4.00 13.26 8.39
N LEU A 88 3.44 12.37 9.22
CA LEU A 88 4.19 11.28 9.85
C LEU A 88 3.83 9.97 9.13
N PHE A 89 4.82 9.29 8.56
CA PHE A 89 4.68 7.93 8.06
C PHE A 89 5.14 6.94 9.14
N ALA A 90 4.18 6.27 9.78
CA ALA A 90 4.47 5.19 10.72
C ALA A 90 4.50 3.88 9.93
N ILE A 91 5.69 3.24 9.83
CA ILE A 91 5.90 2.02 9.07
C ILE A 91 6.13 0.87 10.04
N THR A 92 5.29 -0.15 9.95
CA THR A 92 5.47 -1.41 10.67
C THR A 92 5.90 -2.48 9.68
N GLU A 93 7.12 -2.96 9.82
CA GLU A 93 7.67 -3.98 8.94
C GLU A 93 7.18 -5.37 9.31
N GLY A 94 6.67 -6.11 8.32
CA GLY A 94 6.34 -7.51 8.45
C GLY A 94 7.54 -8.42 8.18
N MET A 95 7.36 -9.72 8.44
CA MET A 95 8.37 -10.74 8.11
C MET A 95 8.51 -10.91 6.59
N PRO A 96 9.72 -11.30 6.11
CA PRO A 96 9.90 -11.66 4.71
C PRO A 96 8.93 -12.78 4.32
N THR A 97 8.22 -12.59 3.23
CA THR A 97 7.18 -13.50 2.76
C THR A 97 7.49 -13.94 1.34
N GLN A 98 7.29 -15.22 1.05
CA GLN A 98 7.45 -15.81 -0.28
C GLN A 98 6.10 -16.25 -0.84
N VAL A 99 6.02 -16.28 -2.16
CA VAL A 99 4.88 -16.86 -2.88
C VAL A 99 4.87 -18.37 -2.67
N GLY A 100 3.77 -18.89 -2.15
CA GLY A 100 3.53 -20.32 -2.03
C GLY A 100 2.95 -20.88 -3.33
N ILE A 101 1.67 -21.25 -3.31
CA ILE A 101 0.93 -21.74 -4.47
C ILE A 101 0.18 -20.57 -5.13
N VAL A 102 0.12 -20.58 -6.46
CA VAL A 102 -0.80 -19.74 -7.23
C VAL A 102 -1.92 -20.63 -7.74
N GLU A 103 -3.09 -20.49 -7.15
CA GLU A 103 -4.30 -21.22 -7.51
C GLU A 103 -5.19 -20.33 -8.40
N ILE A 104 -5.74 -20.89 -9.48
CA ILE A 104 -6.64 -20.17 -10.39
C ILE A 104 -8.00 -20.87 -10.37
N LYS A 105 -9.07 -20.08 -10.27
CA LYS A 105 -10.46 -20.56 -10.27
C LYS A 105 -11.33 -19.70 -11.19
N GLY A 106 -12.39 -20.30 -11.72
CA GLY A 106 -13.40 -19.61 -12.52
C GLY A 106 -13.10 -19.57 -14.03
N ASN A 107 -11.95 -20.07 -14.45
CA ASN A 107 -11.57 -20.11 -15.86
C ASN A 107 -12.18 -21.34 -16.54
N SER A 108 -13.41 -21.22 -17.02
CA SER A 108 -14.14 -22.28 -17.72
C SER A 108 -13.78 -22.37 -19.21
N VAL A 109 -13.47 -21.25 -19.83
CA VAL A 109 -13.15 -21.09 -21.25
C VAL A 109 -11.66 -20.80 -21.45
N THR A 110 -11.09 -19.89 -20.68
CA THR A 110 -9.69 -19.48 -20.81
C THR A 110 -8.75 -20.53 -20.21
N GLN A 111 -7.75 -20.92 -20.96
CA GLN A 111 -6.75 -21.87 -20.47
C GLN A 111 -5.91 -21.27 -19.32
N ASP A 112 -5.64 -22.09 -18.29
CA ASP A 112 -4.82 -21.75 -17.12
C ASP A 112 -3.47 -21.11 -17.50
N LYS A 113 -2.82 -21.62 -18.57
CA LYS A 113 -1.55 -21.09 -19.08
C LYS A 113 -1.62 -19.60 -19.49
N VAL A 114 -2.75 -19.16 -20.03
CA VAL A 114 -2.94 -17.75 -20.47
C VAL A 114 -2.98 -16.86 -19.24
N ILE A 115 -3.70 -17.27 -18.20
CA ILE A 115 -3.81 -16.53 -16.94
C ILE A 115 -2.46 -16.49 -16.23
N ARG A 116 -1.79 -17.66 -16.07
CA ARG A 116 -0.45 -17.74 -15.45
C ARG A 116 0.59 -16.89 -16.16
N GLY A 117 0.51 -16.80 -17.49
CA GLY A 117 1.42 -15.95 -18.29
C GLY A 117 1.29 -14.45 -18.00
N ARG A 118 0.19 -14.02 -17.37
CA ARG A 118 -0.05 -12.62 -16.98
C ARG A 118 0.25 -12.32 -15.51
N ILE A 119 0.44 -13.36 -14.71
CA ILE A 119 0.76 -13.25 -13.29
C ILE A 119 2.28 -13.19 -13.14
N GLY A 120 2.79 -12.07 -12.59
CA GLY A 120 4.23 -11.89 -12.35
C GLY A 120 4.74 -12.60 -11.09
N LEU A 121 3.83 -13.00 -10.19
CA LEU A 121 4.17 -13.71 -8.97
C LEU A 121 4.47 -15.18 -9.27
N LYS A 122 5.65 -15.65 -8.86
CA LYS A 122 6.08 -17.03 -9.08
C LYS A 122 6.35 -17.73 -7.73
N PRO A 123 5.94 -19.00 -7.57
CA PRO A 123 6.23 -19.77 -6.36
C PRO A 123 7.70 -19.75 -5.98
N GLY A 124 7.99 -19.55 -4.68
CA GLY A 124 9.35 -19.48 -4.13
C GLY A 124 10.04 -18.12 -4.22
N TYR A 125 9.49 -17.16 -4.96
CA TYR A 125 10.00 -15.80 -5.04
C TYR A 125 9.39 -14.90 -3.95
N PRO A 126 10.00 -13.73 -3.67
CA PRO A 126 9.44 -12.76 -2.74
C PRO A 126 8.00 -12.39 -3.11
N PHE A 127 7.12 -12.25 -2.10
CA PHE A 127 5.72 -11.89 -2.32
C PHE A 127 5.58 -10.37 -2.47
N ASP A 128 5.54 -9.89 -3.69
CA ASP A 128 5.33 -8.46 -4.01
C ASP A 128 3.84 -8.17 -4.21
N VAL A 129 3.24 -7.44 -3.26
CA VAL A 129 1.83 -7.02 -3.31
C VAL A 129 1.57 -6.07 -4.48
N ALA A 130 2.52 -5.21 -4.81
CA ALA A 130 2.39 -4.31 -5.96
C ALA A 130 2.36 -5.09 -7.27
N GLU A 131 3.17 -6.16 -7.37
CA GLU A 131 3.15 -7.05 -8.53
C GLU A 131 1.83 -7.86 -8.61
N ALA A 132 1.22 -8.23 -7.49
CA ALA A 132 -0.11 -8.84 -7.47
C ALA A 132 -1.14 -7.89 -8.10
N ASN A 133 -1.15 -6.61 -7.70
CA ASN A 133 -2.04 -5.60 -8.26
C ASN A 133 -1.77 -5.35 -9.75
N ARG A 134 -0.50 -5.22 -10.15
CA ARG A 134 -0.13 -5.11 -11.58
C ARG A 134 -0.57 -6.33 -12.39
N SER A 135 -0.50 -7.52 -11.81
CA SER A 135 -0.98 -8.75 -12.44
C SER A 135 -2.49 -8.74 -12.63
N LYS A 136 -3.25 -8.30 -11.63
CA LYS A 136 -4.70 -8.09 -11.73
C LYS A 136 -5.03 -7.14 -12.88
N ASP A 137 -4.37 -5.99 -12.94
CA ASP A 137 -4.60 -4.99 -13.99
C ASP A 137 -4.27 -5.55 -15.39
N ARG A 138 -3.19 -6.35 -15.51
CA ARG A 138 -2.87 -7.01 -16.78
C ARG A 138 -3.94 -8.00 -17.23
N LEU A 139 -4.52 -8.76 -16.30
CA LEU A 139 -5.62 -9.69 -16.58
C LEU A 139 -6.88 -8.92 -17.00
N MET A 140 -7.28 -7.90 -16.26
CA MET A 140 -8.44 -7.06 -16.61
C MET A 140 -8.30 -6.40 -17.98
N LYS A 141 -7.09 -5.93 -18.31
CA LYS A 141 -6.81 -5.29 -19.62
C LYS A 141 -6.87 -6.26 -20.81
N THR A 142 -6.93 -7.56 -20.59
CA THR A 142 -7.11 -8.52 -21.71
C THR A 142 -8.51 -8.46 -22.32
N GLY A 143 -9.50 -7.98 -21.55
CA GLY A 143 -10.91 -7.98 -21.95
C GLY A 143 -11.54 -9.38 -21.99
N LEU A 144 -10.85 -10.39 -21.47
CA LEU A 144 -11.35 -11.77 -21.41
C LEU A 144 -12.19 -12.04 -20.16
N PHE A 145 -12.10 -11.18 -19.15
CA PHE A 145 -12.71 -11.36 -17.84
C PHE A 145 -13.59 -10.17 -17.49
N ASN A 146 -14.78 -10.44 -16.95
CA ASN A 146 -15.68 -9.45 -16.40
C ASN A 146 -15.18 -8.92 -15.05
N ASP A 147 -14.61 -9.82 -14.21
CA ASP A 147 -13.96 -9.49 -12.95
C ASP A 147 -12.75 -10.38 -12.70
N VAL A 148 -11.77 -9.84 -11.99
CA VAL A 148 -10.59 -10.57 -11.50
C VAL A 148 -10.38 -10.23 -10.04
N ARG A 149 -10.47 -11.23 -9.17
CA ARG A 149 -10.20 -11.09 -7.75
C ARG A 149 -8.92 -11.84 -7.37
N MET A 150 -8.04 -11.16 -6.65
CA MET A 150 -6.83 -11.76 -6.11
C MET A 150 -6.86 -11.72 -4.59
N THR A 151 -6.81 -12.89 -3.97
CA THR A 151 -6.85 -13.03 -2.51
C THR A 151 -5.57 -13.66 -2.02
N ILE A 152 -4.95 -13.02 -1.04
CA ILE A 152 -3.72 -13.50 -0.38
C ILE A 152 -4.14 -14.34 0.83
N GLN A 153 -3.71 -15.58 0.88
CA GLN A 153 -4.04 -16.49 1.95
C GLN A 153 -2.77 -16.98 2.68
N PRO A 154 -2.81 -17.12 4.03
CA PRO A 154 -1.74 -17.82 4.73
C PRO A 154 -1.74 -19.28 4.28
N ARG A 155 -0.55 -19.81 3.98
CA ARG A 155 -0.46 -21.18 3.44
C ARG A 155 -0.74 -22.25 4.49
N ASP A 156 -0.04 -22.17 5.61
CA ASP A 156 -0.13 -23.16 6.70
C ASP A 156 0.59 -22.58 7.93
N ASP A 157 0.17 -22.97 9.13
CA ASP A 157 0.82 -22.60 10.39
C ASP A 157 2.28 -23.06 10.46
N LYS A 158 2.62 -24.12 9.71
CA LYS A 158 4.00 -24.64 9.61
C LYS A 158 4.91 -23.81 8.69
N ARG A 159 4.34 -22.93 7.88
CA ARG A 159 5.07 -22.09 6.90
C ARG A 159 4.60 -20.65 6.93
N PRO A 160 4.75 -19.95 8.05
CA PRO A 160 4.21 -18.61 8.23
C PRO A 160 4.82 -17.57 7.28
N SER A 161 6.00 -17.88 6.71
CA SER A 161 6.68 -17.04 5.72
C SER A 161 6.19 -17.25 4.29
N GLN A 162 5.21 -18.13 4.05
CA GLN A 162 4.63 -18.34 2.72
C GLN A 162 3.19 -17.87 2.66
N ARG A 163 2.83 -17.26 1.53
CA ARG A 163 1.47 -16.83 1.22
C ARG A 163 1.06 -17.44 -0.10
N ASP A 164 -0.13 -18.02 -0.13
CA ASP A 164 -0.73 -18.51 -1.36
C ASP A 164 -1.55 -17.41 -2.01
N LEU A 165 -1.54 -17.38 -3.33
CA LEU A 165 -2.32 -16.44 -4.14
C LEU A 165 -3.49 -17.19 -4.77
N LEU A 166 -4.71 -16.87 -4.39
CA LEU A 166 -5.92 -17.32 -5.06
C LEU A 166 -6.33 -16.26 -6.08
N VAL A 167 -6.42 -16.66 -7.34
CA VAL A 167 -6.86 -15.83 -8.47
C VAL A 167 -8.21 -16.37 -8.94
N GLU A 168 -9.26 -15.62 -8.69
CA GLU A 168 -10.61 -15.94 -9.15
C GLU A 168 -10.94 -15.04 -10.32
N VAL A 169 -11.34 -15.63 -11.43
CA VAL A 169 -11.72 -14.92 -12.66
C VAL A 169 -13.19 -15.20 -12.98
N ASP A 170 -13.88 -14.21 -13.53
CA ASP A 170 -15.23 -14.29 -14.08
C ASP A 170 -15.14 -14.00 -15.58
N GLU A 171 -15.60 -14.95 -16.42
CA GLU A 171 -15.48 -14.90 -17.90
C GLU A 171 -16.74 -14.41 -18.57
#